data_82ca7277cc63b38894e91d062b971199
#
_entry.id   82ca7277cc63b38894e91d062b971199
#
_cell.length_a   1.000
_cell.length_b   1.000
_cell.length_c   1.000
_cell.angle_alpha   90.00
_cell.angle_beta   90.00
_cell.angle_gamma   90.00
#
_symmetry.space_group_name_H-M   'P 1'
#
loop_
_entity.id
_entity.type
_entity.pdbx_description
1 polymer ?
#
loop_
_entity_poly.entity_id
_entity_poly.type
_entity_poly.pdbx_seq_one_letter_code
_entity_poly.pdbx_strand_id
1 'polypeptide(L)'
;MLGNVKGKVTLITGAASGIGKHMAEKFAEYGSAIVIADLNLDAAQAVADAIKAQYNVETLAVAMDVTNEEQVNAGVKATVAKFNKLDVVISNAGIQTIAPIVDFETNAWKRLIDIHLHGTFLVAKASMQQMIAQKTGGRVLVTGSIHSVEASKNKAAYVAAKHAQLGFVRSIAEEGAPHNISANLLCPGFVRTPLVEKQIPEQAKTLGITEEQVIKNVMLGDTVDGEFT
;
A
#
# COMPACT_ATOMS: atom_id res chain seq x y z
N MET A 1 14.08 7.40 18.44
CA MET A 1 13.92 8.56 17.53
C MET A 1 13.14 8.06 16.33
N LEU A 2 11.95 8.60 16.10
CA LEU A 2 11.23 8.43 14.84
C LEU A 2 12.13 9.00 13.74
N GLY A 3 12.41 8.22 12.70
CA GLY A 3 13.28 8.64 11.61
C GLY A 3 12.81 9.97 11.05
N ASN A 4 13.73 10.91 10.88
CA ASN A 4 13.41 12.23 10.39
C ASN A 4 13.07 12.15 8.89
N VAL A 5 11.79 12.30 8.53
CA VAL A 5 11.30 12.37 7.15
C VAL A 5 11.19 13.81 6.63
N LYS A 6 11.57 14.80 7.45
CA LYS A 6 11.55 16.20 7.05
C LYS A 6 12.45 16.44 5.84
N GLY A 7 11.87 17.07 4.81
CA GLY A 7 12.57 17.34 3.56
C GLY A 7 12.78 16.09 2.67
N LYS A 8 12.21 14.93 3.03
CA LYS A 8 12.18 13.74 2.18
C LYS A 8 11.02 13.82 1.18
N VAL A 9 11.13 13.09 0.10
CA VAL A 9 10.08 12.93 -0.91
C VAL A 9 9.53 11.52 -0.81
N THR A 10 8.24 11.40 -0.51
CA THR A 10 7.55 10.11 -0.31
C THR A 10 6.48 9.93 -1.37
N LEU A 11 6.56 8.85 -2.15
CA LEU A 11 5.54 8.40 -3.10
C LEU A 11 4.74 7.26 -2.47
N ILE A 12 3.41 7.35 -2.49
CA ILE A 12 2.51 6.35 -1.90
C ILE A 12 1.47 5.93 -2.94
N THR A 13 1.36 4.63 -3.22
CA THR A 13 0.36 4.09 -4.15
C THR A 13 -0.94 3.75 -3.44
N GLY A 14 -2.10 3.93 -4.12
CA GLY A 14 -3.41 3.77 -3.51
C GLY A 14 -3.65 4.76 -2.38
N ALA A 15 -3.16 5.99 -2.53
CA ALA A 15 -3.12 6.98 -1.46
C ALA A 15 -4.29 7.99 -1.50
N ALA A 16 -5.26 7.81 -2.37
CA ALA A 16 -6.47 8.62 -2.37
C ALA A 16 -7.46 8.24 -1.25
N SER A 17 -7.23 7.13 -0.54
CA SER A 17 -8.13 6.68 0.55
C SER A 17 -7.41 5.77 1.55
N GLY A 18 -8.12 5.41 2.63
CA GLY A 18 -7.72 4.36 3.59
C GLY A 18 -6.33 4.55 4.19
N ILE A 19 -5.61 3.46 4.36
CA ILE A 19 -4.27 3.42 4.97
C ILE A 19 -3.29 4.31 4.20
N GLY A 20 -3.32 4.28 2.86
CA GLY A 20 -2.41 5.09 2.03
C GLY A 20 -2.58 6.58 2.28
N LYS A 21 -3.83 7.07 2.36
CA LYS A 21 -4.14 8.46 2.68
C LYS A 21 -3.62 8.82 4.08
N HIS A 22 -3.89 8.01 5.09
CA HIS A 22 -3.43 8.28 6.46
C HIS A 22 -1.91 8.29 6.57
N MET A 23 -1.21 7.38 5.86
CA MET A 23 0.25 7.44 5.80
C MET A 23 0.73 8.74 5.13
N ALA A 24 0.08 9.18 4.04
CA ALA A 24 0.42 10.43 3.37
C ALA A 24 0.27 11.63 4.32
N GLU A 25 -0.84 11.71 5.06
CA GLU A 25 -1.08 12.75 6.08
C GLU A 25 0.00 12.72 7.17
N LYS A 26 0.35 11.53 7.69
CA LYS A 26 1.36 11.39 8.72
C LYS A 26 2.76 11.76 8.23
N PHE A 27 3.17 11.34 7.05
CA PHE A 27 4.45 11.74 6.48
C PHE A 27 4.51 13.27 6.23
N ALA A 28 3.40 13.88 5.80
CA ALA A 28 3.28 15.32 5.61
C ALA A 28 3.40 16.08 6.94
N GLU A 29 2.73 15.60 8.01
CA GLU A 29 2.82 16.15 9.36
C GLU A 29 4.28 16.22 9.86
N TYR A 30 5.11 15.24 9.48
CA TYR A 30 6.54 15.23 9.79
C TYR A 30 7.41 15.91 8.73
N GLY A 31 6.82 16.69 7.80
CA GLY A 31 7.53 17.55 6.86
C GLY A 31 8.08 16.88 5.61
N SER A 32 7.54 15.73 5.22
CA SER A 32 7.84 15.12 3.93
C SER A 32 7.04 15.79 2.80
N ALA A 33 7.64 15.99 1.63
CA ALA A 33 6.89 16.23 0.41
C ALA A 33 6.19 14.93 -0.05
N ILE A 34 4.95 15.01 -0.50
CA ILE A 34 4.08 13.85 -0.72
C ILE A 34 3.65 13.72 -2.17
N VAL A 35 3.79 12.51 -2.71
CA VAL A 35 3.20 12.14 -4.00
C VAL A 35 2.08 11.14 -3.76
N ILE A 36 0.87 11.54 -4.11
CA ILE A 36 -0.35 10.74 -4.05
C ILE A 36 -0.52 10.05 -5.40
N ALA A 37 -0.23 8.76 -5.46
CA ALA A 37 -0.40 7.95 -6.66
C ALA A 37 -1.65 7.07 -6.52
N ASP A 38 -2.61 7.22 -7.43
CA ASP A 38 -3.86 6.48 -7.40
C ASP A 38 -4.42 6.29 -8.83
N LEU A 39 -5.29 5.29 -9.03
CA LEU A 39 -6.05 5.13 -10.27
C LEU A 39 -6.95 6.33 -10.55
N ASN A 40 -7.55 6.90 -9.50
CA ASN A 40 -8.44 8.04 -9.57
C ASN A 40 -7.64 9.33 -9.32
N LEU A 41 -7.25 9.99 -10.42
CA LEU A 41 -6.48 11.24 -10.37
C LEU A 41 -7.22 12.36 -9.61
N ASP A 42 -8.53 12.50 -9.81
CA ASP A 42 -9.29 13.57 -9.15
C ASP A 42 -9.31 13.38 -7.63
N ALA A 43 -9.51 12.15 -7.17
CA ALA A 43 -9.43 11.82 -5.75
C ALA A 43 -8.00 12.01 -5.19
N ALA A 44 -6.98 11.64 -5.96
CA ALA A 44 -5.58 11.86 -5.60
C ALA A 44 -5.26 13.36 -5.48
N GLN A 45 -5.77 14.18 -6.42
CA GLN A 45 -5.58 15.63 -6.40
C GLN A 45 -6.27 16.27 -5.18
N ALA A 46 -7.51 15.87 -4.88
CA ALA A 46 -8.23 16.37 -3.71
C ALA A 46 -7.47 16.08 -2.39
N VAL A 47 -6.88 14.88 -2.26
CA VAL A 47 -6.04 14.52 -1.10
C VAL A 47 -4.75 15.33 -1.08
N ALA A 48 -4.08 15.49 -2.21
CA ALA A 48 -2.85 16.28 -2.33
C ALA A 48 -3.07 17.74 -1.92
N ASP A 49 -4.17 18.35 -2.38
CA ASP A 49 -4.53 19.73 -2.06
C ASP A 49 -4.88 19.90 -0.56
N ALA A 50 -5.63 18.96 0.03
CA ALA A 50 -5.94 18.96 1.45
C ALA A 50 -4.66 18.84 2.31
N ILE A 51 -3.75 17.95 1.97
CA ILE A 51 -2.46 17.77 2.65
C ILE A 51 -1.61 19.04 2.54
N LYS A 52 -1.52 19.64 1.36
CA LYS A 52 -0.79 20.89 1.15
C LYS A 52 -1.34 22.02 2.00
N ALA A 53 -2.66 22.18 2.05
CA ALA A 53 -3.32 23.20 2.83
C ALA A 53 -3.13 23.01 4.35
N GLN A 54 -3.20 21.77 4.82
CA GLN A 54 -3.14 21.46 6.25
C GLN A 54 -1.71 21.47 6.82
N TYR A 55 -0.73 20.93 6.09
CA TYR A 55 0.62 20.70 6.61
C TYR A 55 1.67 21.62 6.01
N ASN A 56 1.31 22.47 5.04
CA ASN A 56 2.23 23.39 4.35
C ASN A 56 3.47 22.68 3.76
N VAL A 57 3.26 21.52 3.15
CA VAL A 57 4.28 20.75 2.42
C VAL A 57 3.97 20.73 0.93
N GLU A 58 4.97 20.50 0.10
CA GLU A 58 4.75 20.31 -1.34
C GLU A 58 4.14 18.93 -1.62
N THR A 59 3.16 18.90 -2.53
CA THR A 59 2.44 17.69 -2.91
C THR A 59 2.36 17.54 -4.43
N LEU A 60 2.16 16.32 -4.91
CA LEU A 60 1.92 15.98 -6.31
C LEU A 60 0.87 14.86 -6.36
N ALA A 61 -0.12 14.99 -7.22
CA ALA A 61 -1.01 13.89 -7.58
C ALA A 61 -0.58 13.29 -8.92
N VAL A 62 -0.59 11.96 -9.03
CA VAL A 62 -0.31 11.23 -10.26
C VAL A 62 -1.32 10.11 -10.48
N ALA A 63 -1.85 10.00 -11.69
CA ALA A 63 -2.62 8.83 -12.10
C ALA A 63 -1.67 7.65 -12.26
N MET A 64 -1.95 6.54 -11.56
CA MET A 64 -1.08 5.37 -11.59
C MET A 64 -1.88 4.08 -11.39
N ASP A 65 -1.96 3.27 -12.44
CA ASP A 65 -2.27 1.85 -12.32
C ASP A 65 -0.98 1.10 -12.01
N VAL A 66 -0.88 0.51 -10.83
CA VAL A 66 0.32 -0.21 -10.40
C VAL A 66 0.60 -1.46 -11.23
N THR A 67 -0.39 -1.96 -11.98
CA THR A 67 -0.24 -3.11 -12.89
C THR A 67 0.29 -2.70 -14.28
N ASN A 68 0.41 -1.39 -14.54
CA ASN A 68 0.91 -0.85 -15.80
C ASN A 68 2.31 -0.25 -15.61
N GLU A 69 3.33 -0.92 -16.17
CA GLU A 69 4.73 -0.52 -16.02
C GLU A 69 4.99 0.90 -16.55
N GLU A 70 4.35 1.30 -17.65
CA GLU A 70 4.54 2.63 -18.23
C GLU A 70 4.01 3.73 -17.30
N GLN A 71 2.83 3.51 -16.69
CA GLN A 71 2.26 4.47 -15.73
C GLN A 71 3.09 4.56 -14.44
N VAL A 72 3.59 3.43 -13.95
CA VAL A 72 4.49 3.41 -12.78
C VAL A 72 5.76 4.20 -13.07
N ASN A 73 6.41 3.94 -14.21
CA ASN A 73 7.61 4.65 -14.63
C ASN A 73 7.33 6.15 -14.82
N ALA A 74 6.20 6.52 -15.42
CA ALA A 74 5.79 7.92 -15.60
C ALA A 74 5.57 8.62 -14.25
N GLY A 75 4.94 7.96 -13.27
CA GLY A 75 4.72 8.51 -11.94
C GLY A 75 6.02 8.75 -11.17
N VAL A 76 6.96 7.82 -11.23
CA VAL A 76 8.30 8.01 -10.63
C VAL A 76 9.03 9.16 -11.34
N LYS A 77 9.00 9.22 -12.67
CA LYS A 77 9.60 10.31 -13.46
C LYS A 77 8.98 11.67 -13.12
N ALA A 78 7.66 11.76 -13.00
CA ALA A 78 6.96 12.99 -12.60
C ALA A 78 7.37 13.44 -11.18
N THR A 79 7.53 12.48 -10.26
CA THR A 79 8.05 12.75 -8.91
C THR A 79 9.43 13.40 -8.97
N VAL A 80 10.34 12.81 -9.73
CA VAL A 80 11.72 13.32 -9.86
C VAL A 80 11.76 14.66 -10.59
N ALA A 81 10.93 14.85 -11.61
CA ALA A 81 10.83 16.12 -12.31
C ALA A 81 10.40 17.28 -11.40
N LYS A 82 9.50 17.00 -10.43
CA LYS A 82 9.03 18.02 -9.48
C LYS A 82 9.97 18.25 -8.31
N PHE A 83 10.53 17.17 -7.75
CA PHE A 83 11.24 17.21 -6.46
C PHE A 83 12.75 16.93 -6.58
N ASN A 84 13.26 16.63 -7.76
CA ASN A 84 14.65 16.25 -8.07
C ASN A 84 15.15 14.98 -7.38
N LYS A 85 14.28 14.23 -6.70
CA LYS A 85 14.63 12.99 -5.98
C LYS A 85 13.40 12.17 -5.62
N LEU A 86 13.65 10.93 -5.16
CA LEU A 86 12.69 10.06 -4.49
C LEU A 86 13.39 9.39 -3.31
N ASP A 87 12.99 9.69 -2.08
CA ASP A 87 13.63 9.15 -0.87
C ASP A 87 12.89 7.93 -0.30
N VAL A 88 11.56 7.92 -0.40
CA VAL A 88 10.70 6.87 0.17
C VAL A 88 9.64 6.48 -0.85
N VAL A 89 9.43 5.20 -1.04
CA VAL A 89 8.27 4.67 -1.76
C VAL A 89 7.47 3.75 -0.84
N ILE A 90 6.15 3.87 -0.88
CA ILE A 90 5.22 3.01 -0.15
C ILE A 90 4.29 2.34 -1.17
N SER A 91 4.53 1.05 -1.43
CA SER A 91 3.65 0.21 -2.22
C SER A 91 2.48 -0.22 -1.34
N ASN A 92 1.35 0.50 -1.48
CA ASN A 92 0.17 0.30 -0.63
C ASN A 92 -1.09 -0.08 -1.41
N ALA A 93 -1.17 0.21 -2.71
CA ALA A 93 -2.32 -0.12 -3.53
C ALA A 93 -2.74 -1.59 -3.38
N GLY A 94 -4.02 -1.83 -3.23
CA GLY A 94 -4.53 -3.18 -3.02
C GLY A 94 -6.05 -3.27 -3.09
N ILE A 95 -6.52 -4.49 -3.31
CA ILE A 95 -7.95 -4.85 -3.34
C ILE A 95 -8.19 -6.11 -2.50
N GLN A 96 -9.45 -6.43 -2.26
CA GLN A 96 -9.85 -7.67 -1.63
C GLN A 96 -11.02 -8.30 -2.38
N THR A 97 -11.04 -9.63 -2.37
CA THR A 97 -12.16 -10.47 -2.85
C THR A 97 -12.33 -11.61 -1.86
N ILE A 98 -13.55 -11.82 -1.40
CA ILE A 98 -13.92 -12.86 -0.44
C ILE A 98 -14.67 -13.96 -1.18
N ALA A 99 -14.09 -15.16 -1.25
CA ALA A 99 -14.73 -16.34 -1.81
C ALA A 99 -14.04 -17.62 -1.33
N PRO A 100 -14.76 -18.75 -1.19
CA PRO A 100 -14.14 -20.06 -1.03
C PRO A 100 -13.22 -20.38 -2.23
N ILE A 101 -12.15 -21.16 -2.02
CA ILE A 101 -11.21 -21.50 -3.10
C ILE A 101 -11.91 -22.16 -4.29
N VAL A 102 -12.87 -23.05 -4.02
CA VAL A 102 -13.57 -23.80 -5.06
C VAL A 102 -14.48 -22.91 -5.93
N ASP A 103 -14.92 -21.77 -5.41
CA ASP A 103 -15.80 -20.81 -6.09
C ASP A 103 -15.06 -19.53 -6.49
N PHE A 104 -13.73 -19.48 -6.30
CA PHE A 104 -12.96 -18.26 -6.56
C PHE A 104 -12.79 -18.04 -8.06
N GLU A 105 -13.35 -16.95 -8.56
CA GLU A 105 -13.26 -16.58 -9.97
C GLU A 105 -11.81 -16.37 -10.42
N THR A 106 -11.38 -17.08 -11.48
CA THR A 106 -10.01 -17.05 -11.97
C THR A 106 -9.52 -15.64 -12.32
N ASN A 107 -10.39 -14.80 -12.90
CA ASN A 107 -10.02 -13.43 -13.24
C ASN A 107 -9.87 -12.54 -12.00
N ALA A 108 -10.69 -12.75 -10.97
CA ALA A 108 -10.54 -12.06 -9.68
C ALA A 108 -9.24 -12.46 -8.98
N TRP A 109 -8.87 -13.74 -9.03
CA TRP A 109 -7.57 -14.24 -8.55
C TRP A 109 -6.42 -13.54 -9.25
N LYS A 110 -6.38 -13.58 -10.59
CA LYS A 110 -5.32 -12.95 -11.39
C LYS A 110 -5.19 -11.46 -11.08
N ARG A 111 -6.32 -10.74 -11.09
CA ARG A 111 -6.34 -9.31 -10.80
C ARG A 111 -5.79 -8.98 -9.41
N LEU A 112 -6.10 -9.79 -8.40
CA LEU A 112 -5.60 -9.58 -7.05
C LEU A 112 -4.08 -9.80 -6.99
N ILE A 113 -3.57 -10.88 -7.58
CA ILE A 113 -2.14 -11.16 -7.68
C ILE A 113 -1.42 -10.04 -8.47
N ASP A 114 -1.99 -9.59 -9.58
CA ASP A 114 -1.42 -8.51 -10.40
C ASP A 114 -1.28 -7.22 -9.59
N ILE A 115 -2.31 -6.80 -8.88
CA ILE A 115 -2.24 -5.55 -8.11
C ILE A 115 -1.27 -5.69 -6.93
N HIS A 116 -1.40 -6.75 -6.13
CA HIS A 116 -0.62 -6.86 -4.90
C HIS A 116 0.83 -7.28 -5.12
N LEU A 117 1.09 -8.27 -5.97
CA LEU A 117 2.43 -8.81 -6.15
C LEU A 117 3.14 -8.18 -7.35
N HIS A 118 2.56 -8.29 -8.54
CA HIS A 118 3.16 -7.70 -9.73
C HIS A 118 3.26 -6.17 -9.63
N GLY A 119 2.21 -5.51 -9.14
CA GLY A 119 2.23 -4.06 -8.90
C GLY A 119 3.29 -3.64 -7.89
N THR A 120 3.46 -4.39 -6.78
CA THR A 120 4.56 -4.13 -5.83
C THR A 120 5.93 -4.29 -6.50
N PHE A 121 6.10 -5.30 -7.37
CA PHE A 121 7.33 -5.48 -8.15
C PHE A 121 7.61 -4.28 -9.06
N LEU A 122 6.64 -3.82 -9.85
CA LEU A 122 6.82 -2.68 -10.76
C LEU A 122 7.17 -1.39 -10.01
N VAL A 123 6.45 -1.11 -8.92
CA VAL A 123 6.70 0.07 -8.06
C VAL A 123 8.08 0.01 -7.43
N ALA A 124 8.48 -1.14 -6.88
CA ALA A 124 9.81 -1.32 -6.30
C ALA A 124 10.91 -1.19 -7.36
N LYS A 125 10.76 -1.84 -8.52
CA LYS A 125 11.71 -1.78 -9.64
C LYS A 125 11.98 -0.33 -10.08
N ALA A 126 10.93 0.43 -10.42
CA ALA A 126 11.08 1.80 -10.87
C ALA A 126 11.69 2.72 -9.80
N SER A 127 11.26 2.56 -8.55
CA SER A 127 11.76 3.36 -7.44
C SER A 127 13.22 3.05 -7.09
N MET A 128 13.59 1.77 -7.06
CA MET A 128 14.99 1.36 -6.81
C MET A 128 15.92 1.82 -7.94
N GLN A 129 15.51 1.71 -9.20
CA GLN A 129 16.29 2.26 -10.33
C GLN A 129 16.58 3.75 -10.12
N GLN A 130 15.59 4.52 -9.72
CA GLN A 130 15.76 5.93 -9.41
C GLN A 130 16.69 6.14 -8.19
N MET A 131 16.47 5.43 -7.09
CA MET A 131 17.26 5.54 -5.87
C MET A 131 18.74 5.18 -6.09
N ILE A 132 19.01 4.20 -6.94
CA ILE A 132 20.37 3.81 -7.35
C ILE A 132 21.00 4.91 -8.21
N ALA A 133 20.26 5.41 -9.22
CA ALA A 133 20.77 6.45 -10.12
C ALA A 133 21.10 7.76 -9.40
N GLN A 134 20.32 8.15 -8.40
CA GLN A 134 20.56 9.37 -7.59
C GLN A 134 21.65 9.19 -6.53
N LYS A 135 22.12 7.96 -6.25
CA LYS A 135 23.21 7.62 -5.31
C LYS A 135 23.02 8.08 -3.86
N THR A 136 21.79 8.36 -3.46
CA THR A 136 21.46 8.79 -2.08
C THR A 136 20.83 7.68 -1.24
N GLY A 137 20.60 6.52 -1.85
CA GLY A 137 19.84 5.45 -1.24
C GLY A 137 18.34 5.75 -1.17
N GLY A 138 17.62 5.01 -0.37
CA GLY A 138 16.18 5.18 -0.21
C GLY A 138 15.53 4.18 0.73
N ARG A 139 14.21 4.26 0.84
CA ARG A 139 13.40 3.36 1.67
C ARG A 139 12.24 2.84 0.86
N VAL A 140 12.11 1.52 0.80
CA VAL A 140 10.98 0.81 0.19
C VAL A 140 10.13 0.24 1.32
N LEU A 141 8.89 0.69 1.42
CA LEU A 141 7.90 0.15 2.34
C LEU A 141 6.81 -0.54 1.54
N VAL A 142 6.39 -1.71 1.98
CA VAL A 142 5.28 -2.45 1.37
C VAL A 142 4.20 -2.66 2.42
N THR A 143 2.97 -2.30 2.11
CA THR A 143 1.82 -2.59 2.96
C THR A 143 1.43 -4.07 2.80
N GLY A 144 1.94 -4.87 3.72
CA GLY A 144 1.57 -6.27 3.90
C GLY A 144 0.23 -6.41 4.63
N SER A 145 0.16 -7.40 5.50
CA SER A 145 -0.97 -7.71 6.38
C SER A 145 -0.50 -8.71 7.44
N ILE A 146 -1.27 -8.90 8.51
CA ILE A 146 -1.14 -10.11 9.34
C ILE A 146 -1.19 -11.37 8.47
N HIS A 147 -1.94 -11.32 7.38
CA HIS A 147 -2.00 -12.39 6.36
C HIS A 147 -0.74 -12.53 5.50
N SER A 148 0.34 -11.83 5.82
CA SER A 148 1.67 -12.12 5.28
C SER A 148 2.34 -13.31 6.00
N VAL A 149 1.80 -13.72 7.16
CA VAL A 149 2.30 -14.82 7.98
C VAL A 149 1.19 -15.74 8.48
N GLU A 150 -0.08 -15.33 8.35
CA GLU A 150 -1.24 -16.09 8.82
C GLU A 150 -2.21 -16.39 7.68
N ALA A 151 -2.89 -17.53 7.77
CA ALA A 151 -3.96 -17.89 6.85
C ALA A 151 -5.31 -17.28 7.27
N SER A 152 -6.24 -17.19 6.31
CA SER A 152 -7.63 -16.81 6.58
C SER A 152 -8.57 -17.51 5.60
N LYS A 153 -9.71 -17.96 6.10
CA LYS A 153 -10.76 -18.57 5.26
C LYS A 153 -11.29 -17.54 4.24
N ASN A 154 -11.59 -18.02 3.04
CA ASN A 154 -12.20 -17.25 1.96
C ASN A 154 -11.34 -16.09 1.40
N LYS A 155 -10.04 -16.03 1.77
CA LYS A 155 -9.11 -14.98 1.33
C LYS A 155 -7.87 -15.56 0.63
N ALA A 156 -7.99 -16.73 -0.03
CA ALA A 156 -6.84 -17.47 -0.54
C ALA A 156 -5.90 -16.64 -1.44
N ALA A 157 -6.45 -15.88 -2.40
CA ALA A 157 -5.64 -15.04 -3.28
C ALA A 157 -4.92 -13.93 -2.52
N TYR A 158 -5.60 -13.30 -1.55
CA TYR A 158 -5.01 -12.24 -0.73
C TYR A 158 -3.91 -12.80 0.18
N VAL A 159 -4.16 -13.90 0.87
CA VAL A 159 -3.16 -14.58 1.71
C VAL A 159 -1.94 -14.97 0.89
N ALA A 160 -2.12 -15.57 -0.29
CA ALA A 160 -1.02 -15.94 -1.19
C ALA A 160 -0.19 -14.71 -1.61
N ALA A 161 -0.87 -13.62 -2.03
CA ALA A 161 -0.19 -12.39 -2.43
C ALA A 161 0.59 -11.76 -1.27
N LYS A 162 0.00 -11.71 -0.06
CA LYS A 162 0.64 -11.11 1.11
C LYS A 162 1.84 -11.92 1.62
N HIS A 163 1.77 -13.26 1.58
CA HIS A 163 2.93 -14.12 1.85
C HIS A 163 4.04 -13.91 0.80
N ALA A 164 3.68 -13.83 -0.48
CA ALA A 164 4.63 -13.56 -1.54
C ALA A 164 5.33 -12.18 -1.39
N GLN A 165 4.61 -11.15 -0.96
CA GLN A 165 5.19 -9.84 -0.66
C GLN A 165 6.25 -9.92 0.44
N LEU A 166 6.08 -10.75 1.47
CA LEU A 166 7.10 -10.96 2.52
C LEU A 166 8.40 -11.50 1.95
N GLY A 167 8.33 -12.52 1.10
CA GLY A 167 9.51 -13.06 0.41
C GLY A 167 10.17 -12.03 -0.49
N PHE A 168 9.37 -11.30 -1.26
CA PHE A 168 9.86 -10.28 -2.18
C PHE A 168 10.55 -9.11 -1.45
N VAL A 169 10.00 -8.62 -0.36
CA VAL A 169 10.62 -7.54 0.45
C VAL A 169 11.99 -7.95 1.00
N ARG A 170 12.16 -9.22 1.38
CA ARG A 170 13.47 -9.75 1.79
C ARG A 170 14.49 -9.70 0.66
N SER A 171 14.09 -10.06 -0.56
CA SER A 171 14.96 -9.94 -1.74
C SER A 171 15.32 -8.49 -2.04
N ILE A 172 14.34 -7.56 -1.98
CA ILE A 172 14.60 -6.12 -2.13
C ILE A 172 15.64 -5.63 -1.09
N ALA A 173 15.54 -6.09 0.16
CA ALA A 173 16.46 -5.68 1.22
C ALA A 173 17.90 -6.12 0.93
N GLU A 174 18.09 -7.36 0.49
CA GLU A 174 19.41 -7.92 0.11
C GLU A 174 20.01 -7.18 -1.10
N GLU A 175 19.22 -7.02 -2.17
CA GLU A 175 19.67 -6.35 -3.40
C GLU A 175 19.86 -4.84 -3.21
N GLY A 176 19.09 -4.23 -2.33
CA GLY A 176 19.15 -2.79 -2.03
C GLY A 176 20.30 -2.38 -1.11
N ALA A 177 20.77 -3.29 -0.25
CA ALA A 177 21.77 -2.99 0.77
C ALA A 177 23.05 -2.34 0.23
N PRO A 178 23.68 -2.81 -0.88
CA PRO A 178 24.86 -2.16 -1.46
C PRO A 178 24.62 -0.72 -1.93
N HIS A 179 23.36 -0.33 -2.12
CA HIS A 179 22.93 0.98 -2.59
C HIS A 179 22.34 1.85 -1.49
N ASN A 180 22.48 1.47 -0.20
CA ASN A 180 21.86 2.14 0.94
C ASN A 180 20.32 2.24 0.80
N ILE A 181 19.70 1.23 0.20
CA ILE A 181 18.25 1.07 0.11
C ILE A 181 17.84 0.02 1.11
N SER A 182 16.92 0.34 2.02
CA SER A 182 16.31 -0.65 2.90
C SER A 182 14.86 -0.91 2.51
N ALA A 183 14.41 -2.14 2.72
CA ALA A 183 13.03 -2.54 2.49
C ALA A 183 12.39 -3.13 3.74
N ASN A 184 11.13 -2.79 3.99
CA ASN A 184 10.36 -3.30 5.12
C ASN A 184 8.91 -3.58 4.72
N LEU A 185 8.34 -4.59 5.35
CA LEU A 185 6.92 -4.94 5.23
C LEU A 185 6.19 -4.43 6.47
N LEU A 186 5.13 -3.64 6.27
CA LEU A 186 4.20 -3.26 7.32
C LEU A 186 3.05 -4.27 7.33
N CYS A 187 2.77 -4.88 8.47
CA CYS A 187 1.74 -5.91 8.59
C CYS A 187 0.59 -5.44 9.49
N PRO A 188 -0.30 -4.57 9.00
CA PRO A 188 -1.46 -4.14 9.78
C PRO A 188 -2.39 -5.31 10.10
N GLY A 189 -3.07 -5.22 11.24
CA GLY A 189 -4.27 -6.00 11.53
C GLY A 189 -5.50 -5.44 10.80
N PHE A 190 -6.65 -5.50 11.44
CA PHE A 190 -7.87 -4.90 10.89
C PHE A 190 -7.91 -3.41 11.20
N VAL A 191 -7.66 -2.60 10.19
CA VAL A 191 -7.76 -1.13 10.24
C VAL A 191 -9.10 -0.72 9.61
N ARG A 192 -9.88 0.12 10.30
CA ARG A 192 -11.17 0.56 9.82
C ARG A 192 -11.03 1.49 8.60
N THR A 193 -11.24 0.95 7.41
CA THR A 193 -11.05 1.60 6.12
C THR A 193 -12.23 1.32 5.19
N PRO A 194 -12.42 2.10 4.11
CA PRO A 194 -13.44 1.78 3.11
C PRO A 194 -13.34 0.35 2.56
N LEU A 195 -12.12 -0.19 2.47
CA LEU A 195 -11.90 -1.58 2.04
C LEU A 195 -12.45 -2.58 3.06
N VAL A 196 -12.26 -2.34 4.36
CA VAL A 196 -12.76 -3.22 5.43
C VAL A 196 -14.28 -3.07 5.55
N GLU A 197 -14.82 -1.86 5.50
CA GLU A 197 -16.27 -1.63 5.54
C GLU A 197 -17.00 -2.39 4.43
N LYS A 198 -16.43 -2.42 3.22
CA LYS A 198 -16.99 -3.20 2.10
C LYS A 198 -16.96 -4.70 2.34
N GLN A 199 -15.96 -5.22 3.05
CA GLN A 199 -15.81 -6.65 3.33
C GLN A 199 -16.84 -7.18 4.33
N ILE A 200 -17.36 -6.33 5.23
CA ILE A 200 -18.28 -6.75 6.29
C ILE A 200 -19.53 -7.40 5.73
N PRO A 201 -20.33 -6.76 4.85
CA PRO A 201 -21.51 -7.39 4.26
C PRO A 201 -21.17 -8.58 3.35
N GLU A 202 -20.03 -8.54 2.63
CA GLU A 202 -19.60 -9.65 1.77
C GLU A 202 -19.32 -10.91 2.60
N GLN A 203 -18.63 -10.76 3.74
CA GLN A 203 -18.36 -11.88 4.65
C GLN A 203 -19.61 -12.36 5.37
N ALA A 204 -20.49 -11.46 5.81
CA ALA A 204 -21.76 -11.81 6.43
C ALA A 204 -22.59 -12.71 5.53
N LYS A 205 -22.71 -12.34 4.25
CA LYS A 205 -23.41 -13.15 3.24
C LYS A 205 -22.72 -14.50 3.01
N THR A 206 -21.40 -14.54 2.88
CA THR A 206 -20.65 -15.76 2.59
C THR A 206 -20.67 -16.75 3.77
N LEU A 207 -20.68 -16.25 5.00
CA LEU A 207 -20.65 -17.07 6.22
C LEU A 207 -22.04 -17.37 6.77
N GLY A 208 -23.10 -16.71 6.27
CA GLY A 208 -24.47 -16.88 6.78
C GLY A 208 -24.66 -16.35 8.20
N ILE A 209 -23.91 -15.29 8.59
CA ILE A 209 -23.95 -14.67 9.91
C ILE A 209 -24.24 -13.17 9.79
N THR A 210 -24.49 -12.49 10.91
CA THR A 210 -24.73 -11.04 10.90
C THR A 210 -23.45 -10.24 10.71
N GLU A 211 -23.54 -9.00 10.23
CA GLU A 211 -22.38 -8.09 10.12
C GLU A 211 -21.71 -7.85 11.47
N GLU A 212 -22.48 -7.74 12.54
CA GLU A 212 -21.95 -7.62 13.91
C GLU A 212 -21.14 -8.84 14.31
N GLN A 213 -21.59 -10.06 13.96
CA GLN A 213 -20.84 -11.29 14.17
C GLN A 213 -19.57 -11.35 13.34
N VAL A 214 -19.57 -10.81 12.11
CA VAL A 214 -18.34 -10.69 11.30
C VAL A 214 -17.33 -9.80 12.01
N ILE A 215 -17.74 -8.62 12.45
CA ILE A 215 -16.85 -7.71 13.18
C ILE A 215 -16.28 -8.39 14.43
N LYS A 216 -17.16 -8.88 15.29
CA LYS A 216 -16.77 -9.41 16.60
C LYS A 216 -15.98 -10.72 16.53
N ASN A 217 -16.41 -11.68 15.70
CA ASN A 217 -15.89 -13.06 15.74
C ASN A 217 -14.87 -13.35 14.63
N VAL A 218 -14.90 -12.57 13.52
CA VAL A 218 -14.03 -12.84 12.36
C VAL A 218 -12.93 -11.79 12.24
N MET A 219 -13.25 -10.53 12.48
CA MET A 219 -12.24 -9.47 12.33
C MET A 219 -11.52 -9.16 13.65
N LEU A 220 -12.24 -9.09 14.72
CA LEU A 220 -11.70 -8.67 16.04
C LEU A 220 -11.55 -9.81 17.04
N GLY A 221 -11.94 -11.04 16.66
CA GLY A 221 -11.96 -12.18 17.60
C GLY A 221 -10.61 -12.53 18.23
N ASP A 222 -9.52 -12.27 17.51
CA ASP A 222 -8.14 -12.52 17.96
C ASP A 222 -7.40 -11.25 18.38
N THR A 223 -8.06 -10.07 18.39
CA THR A 223 -7.46 -8.83 18.87
C THR A 223 -7.53 -8.74 20.41
N VAL A 224 -6.51 -8.16 21.01
CA VAL A 224 -6.40 -8.09 22.49
C VAL A 224 -7.46 -7.17 23.09
N ASP A 225 -7.80 -6.09 22.41
CA ASP A 225 -8.73 -5.05 22.87
C ASP A 225 -10.13 -5.16 22.23
N GLY A 226 -10.31 -6.00 21.22
CA GLY A 226 -11.57 -6.13 20.50
C GLY A 226 -11.92 -4.91 19.63
N GLU A 227 -10.92 -4.08 19.30
CA GLU A 227 -11.10 -2.84 18.54
C GLU A 227 -10.34 -2.86 17.21
N PHE A 228 -10.79 -2.03 16.26
CA PHE A 228 -10.06 -1.76 15.03
C PHE A 228 -8.87 -0.84 15.33
N THR A 229 -7.75 -1.13 14.70
CA THR A 229 -6.57 -0.25 14.72
C THR A 229 -6.82 1.03 13.94
#